data_7d2b104dd6d5a865fa4d618dca3a4718
#
_entry.id   7d2b104dd6d5a865fa4d618dca3a4718
#
_cell.length_a   1.000
_cell.length_b   1.000
_cell.length_c   1.000
_cell.angle_alpha   90.00
_cell.angle_beta   90.00
_cell.angle_gamma   90.00
#
_symmetry.space_group_name_H-M   'P 1'
#
loop_
_entity.id
_entity.type
_entity.pdbx_description
1 polymer ?
#
loop_
_entity_poly.entity_id
_entity_poly.type
_entity_poly.pdbx_seq_one_letter_code
_entity_poly.pdbx_strand_id
1 'polypeptide(L)'
;MIAAARARYADQPNARFHVAGEPAEAADYGIASGIFSMRFGRSDAEWSEYVKAMLDVLDRTSRRGFAFNSLTIYSDAVKMRPELYYADPCALFDHCKRHYSRNVALLHDYDLYDFTILVRKRA
;
A
#
# COMPACT_ATOMS: atom_id res chain seq x y z
N MET A 1 18.39 -5.26 0.02
CA MET A 1 17.70 -3.98 -0.28
C MET A 1 17.97 -2.91 0.77
N ILE A 2 17.75 -3.17 2.04
CA ILE A 2 17.99 -2.18 3.11
C ILE A 2 19.47 -1.78 3.18
N ALA A 3 20.39 -2.73 3.05
CA ALA A 3 21.82 -2.43 3.05
C ALA A 3 22.21 -1.50 1.89
N ALA A 4 21.64 -1.75 0.69
CA ALA A 4 21.89 -0.90 -0.47
C ALA A 4 21.31 0.50 -0.28
N ALA A 5 20.11 0.61 0.31
CA ALA A 5 19.50 1.90 0.59
C ALA A 5 20.31 2.70 1.63
N ARG A 6 20.79 2.03 2.67
CA ARG A 6 21.64 2.65 3.69
C ARG A 6 22.93 3.18 3.07
N ALA A 7 23.54 2.42 2.18
CA ALA A 7 24.77 2.84 1.49
C ALA A 7 24.53 4.02 0.56
N ARG A 8 23.45 3.98 -0.22
CA ARG A 8 23.13 5.00 -1.20
C ARG A 8 22.78 6.35 -0.58
N TYR A 9 22.10 6.33 0.56
CA TYR A 9 21.60 7.54 1.23
C TYR A 9 22.28 7.79 2.57
N ALA A 10 23.51 7.29 2.73
CA ALA A 10 24.25 7.40 4.00
C ALA A 10 24.49 8.85 4.44
N ASP A 11 24.56 9.78 3.49
CA ASP A 11 24.78 11.21 3.74
C ASP A 11 23.48 12.02 3.97
N GLN A 12 22.32 11.35 3.97
CA GLN A 12 21.03 12.01 4.18
C GLN A 12 20.66 11.95 5.67
N PRO A 13 20.78 13.05 6.41
CA PRO A 13 20.60 13.00 7.87
C PRO A 13 19.15 12.80 8.30
N ASN A 14 18.19 13.07 7.42
CA ASN A 14 16.76 12.93 7.68
C ASN A 14 16.18 11.60 7.18
N ALA A 15 17.02 10.68 6.67
CA ALA A 15 16.58 9.38 6.20
C ALA A 15 17.11 8.28 7.13
N ARG A 16 16.20 7.39 7.54
CA ARG A 16 16.53 6.21 8.37
C ARG A 16 15.93 4.98 7.72
N PHE A 17 16.67 3.87 7.75
CA PHE A 17 16.29 2.63 7.10
C PHE A 17 16.28 1.48 8.09
N HIS A 18 15.16 0.75 8.15
CA HIS A 18 14.98 -0.36 9.08
C HIS A 18 14.43 -1.58 8.35
N VAL A 19 14.86 -2.77 8.78
CA VAL A 19 14.24 -4.02 8.36
C VAL A 19 13.18 -4.37 9.39
N ALA A 20 11.90 -4.20 9.01
CA ALA A 20 10.79 -4.45 9.93
C ALA A 20 9.52 -4.74 9.14
N GLY A 21 8.57 -5.45 9.77
CA GLY A 21 7.25 -5.70 9.20
C GLY A 21 6.32 -4.50 9.29
N GLU A 22 6.62 -3.57 10.19
CA GLU A 22 5.87 -2.34 10.35
C GLU A 22 6.79 -1.23 10.89
N PRO A 23 6.40 0.05 10.75
CA PRO A 23 7.20 1.15 11.30
C PRO A 23 7.34 1.04 12.81
N ALA A 24 8.53 1.37 13.31
CA ALA A 24 8.82 1.35 14.75
C ALA A 24 8.06 2.44 15.51
N GLU A 25 7.73 3.54 14.85
CA GLU A 25 7.01 4.66 15.45
C GLU A 25 6.04 5.28 14.45
N ALA A 26 5.05 6.00 14.97
CA ALA A 26 4.08 6.68 14.12
C ALA A 26 4.70 7.90 13.45
N ALA A 27 4.26 8.18 12.23
CA ALA A 27 4.68 9.35 11.46
C ALA A 27 3.44 10.15 11.05
N ASP A 28 3.64 11.32 10.46
CA ASP A 28 2.51 12.11 9.96
C ASP A 28 1.86 11.42 8.77
N TYR A 29 2.66 10.88 7.86
CA TYR A 29 2.16 10.19 6.66
C TYR A 29 2.87 8.87 6.47
N GLY A 30 2.16 7.90 5.91
CA GLY A 30 2.69 6.59 5.54
C GLY A 30 2.48 6.32 4.06
N ILE A 31 3.42 5.62 3.45
CA ILE A 31 3.31 5.21 2.04
C ILE A 31 3.70 3.75 1.93
N ALA A 32 2.84 2.97 1.27
CA ALA A 32 3.14 1.59 0.92
C ALA A 32 3.05 1.44 -0.60
N SER A 33 4.19 1.31 -1.24
CA SER A 33 4.27 1.22 -2.70
C SER A 33 4.83 -0.14 -3.11
N GLY A 34 4.08 -0.86 -3.96
CA GLY A 34 4.52 -2.11 -4.55
C GLY A 34 4.55 -3.31 -3.61
N ILE A 35 3.97 -3.21 -2.40
CA ILE A 35 4.08 -4.29 -1.41
C ILE A 35 2.95 -5.32 -1.52
N PHE A 36 1.89 -5.04 -2.27
CA PHE A 36 0.71 -5.90 -2.32
C PHE A 36 0.63 -6.78 -3.56
N SER A 37 1.58 -6.66 -4.47
CA SER A 37 1.49 -7.31 -5.78
C SER A 37 1.85 -8.79 -5.79
N MET A 38 2.73 -9.25 -4.90
CA MET A 38 3.17 -10.64 -4.87
C MET A 38 2.51 -11.39 -3.73
N ARG A 39 1.70 -12.40 -4.07
CA ARG A 39 0.93 -13.15 -3.08
C ARG A 39 1.66 -14.34 -2.45
N PHE A 40 2.84 -14.68 -2.94
CA PHE A 40 3.65 -15.77 -2.38
C PHE A 40 2.90 -17.11 -2.27
N GLY A 41 2.15 -17.46 -3.34
CA GLY A 41 1.41 -18.71 -3.39
C GLY A 41 0.13 -18.75 -2.57
N ARG A 42 -0.25 -17.66 -1.90
CA ARG A 42 -1.48 -17.62 -1.10
C ARG A 42 -2.70 -17.38 -1.99
N SER A 43 -3.86 -17.84 -1.53
CA SER A 43 -5.11 -17.62 -2.25
C SER A 43 -5.51 -16.15 -2.24
N ASP A 44 -6.43 -15.76 -3.11
CA ASP A 44 -6.95 -14.39 -3.14
C ASP A 44 -7.57 -14.01 -1.79
N ALA A 45 -8.32 -14.93 -1.17
CA ALA A 45 -8.96 -14.67 0.12
C ALA A 45 -7.92 -14.43 1.22
N GLU A 46 -6.89 -15.27 1.29
CA GLU A 46 -5.82 -15.13 2.28
C GLU A 46 -5.04 -13.83 2.07
N TRP A 47 -4.71 -13.51 0.82
CA TRP A 47 -3.94 -12.31 0.52
C TRP A 47 -4.77 -11.03 0.75
N SER A 48 -6.06 -11.07 0.46
CA SER A 48 -6.97 -9.95 0.75
C SER A 48 -7.00 -9.64 2.25
N GLU A 49 -7.02 -10.66 3.10
CA GLU A 49 -6.97 -10.46 4.55
C GLU A 49 -5.63 -9.88 4.99
N TYR A 50 -4.52 -10.31 4.38
CA TYR A 50 -3.20 -9.73 4.63
C TYR A 50 -3.16 -8.25 4.24
N VAL A 51 -3.69 -7.90 3.08
CA VAL A 51 -3.76 -6.51 2.62
C VAL A 51 -4.51 -5.65 3.63
N LYS A 52 -5.67 -6.11 4.10
CA LYS A 52 -6.45 -5.38 5.09
C LYS A 52 -5.70 -5.22 6.41
N ALA A 53 -5.00 -6.27 6.84
CA ALA A 53 -4.18 -6.20 8.06
C ALA A 53 -3.07 -5.15 7.91
N MET A 54 -2.43 -5.07 6.75
CA MET A 54 -1.39 -4.07 6.50
C MET A 54 -1.96 -2.66 6.38
N LEU A 55 -3.18 -2.51 5.85
CA LEU A 55 -3.85 -1.21 5.85
C LEU A 55 -4.16 -0.74 7.27
N ASP A 56 -4.55 -1.65 8.16
CA ASP A 56 -4.74 -1.33 9.58
C ASP A 56 -3.44 -0.83 10.21
N VAL A 57 -2.29 -1.46 9.86
CA VAL A 57 -0.97 -1.01 10.32
C VAL A 57 -0.68 0.40 9.80
N LEU A 58 -0.90 0.66 8.51
CA LEU A 58 -0.71 1.99 7.92
C LEU A 58 -1.58 3.04 8.63
N ASP A 59 -2.83 2.71 8.87
CA ASP A 59 -3.74 3.62 9.57
C ASP A 59 -3.23 3.93 10.98
N ARG A 60 -2.86 2.90 11.72
CA ARG A 60 -2.39 3.04 13.10
C ARG A 60 -1.10 3.84 13.21
N THR A 61 -0.22 3.70 12.22
CA THR A 61 1.11 4.32 12.25
C THR A 61 1.21 5.64 11.47
N SER A 62 0.10 6.13 10.92
CA SER A 62 0.07 7.37 10.14
C SER A 62 -0.92 8.34 10.79
N ARG A 63 -0.41 9.44 11.36
CA ARG A 63 -1.24 10.37 12.11
C ARG A 63 -2.20 11.19 11.22
N ARG A 64 -1.75 11.60 10.04
CA ARG A 64 -2.49 12.52 9.17
C ARG A 64 -3.02 11.89 7.89
N GLY A 65 -2.44 10.78 7.47
CA GLY A 65 -2.90 10.09 6.29
C GLY A 65 -1.89 9.10 5.75
N PHE A 66 -2.33 8.34 4.78
CA PHE A 66 -1.44 7.37 4.12
C PHE A 66 -1.88 7.16 2.67
N ALA A 67 -0.96 6.58 1.90
CA ALA A 67 -1.20 6.22 0.50
C ALA A 67 -0.68 4.82 0.24
N PHE A 68 -1.30 4.13 -0.68
CA PHE A 68 -0.82 2.83 -1.16
C PHE A 68 -1.24 2.60 -2.60
N ASN A 69 -0.54 1.69 -3.27
CA ASN A 69 -0.92 1.25 -4.60
C ASN A 69 -1.02 -0.26 -4.65
N SER A 70 -1.69 -0.76 -5.68
CA SER A 70 -1.85 -2.18 -5.93
C SER A 70 -2.16 -2.39 -7.41
N LEU A 71 -1.84 -3.57 -7.92
CA LEU A 71 -2.30 -3.96 -9.25
C LEU A 71 -3.83 -4.05 -9.25
N THR A 72 -4.44 -3.74 -10.37
CA THR A 72 -5.90 -3.64 -10.51
C THR A 72 -6.48 -4.83 -11.24
N ILE A 73 -7.70 -5.22 -10.87
CA ILE A 73 -8.48 -6.20 -11.62
C ILE A 73 -8.82 -5.71 -13.04
N TYR A 74 -8.67 -4.42 -13.31
CA TYR A 74 -8.88 -3.84 -14.63
C TYR A 74 -7.66 -3.96 -15.56
N SER A 75 -6.69 -4.80 -15.18
CA SER A 75 -5.53 -5.10 -16.03
C SER A 75 -5.96 -5.95 -17.23
N ASP A 76 -5.20 -5.85 -18.33
CA ASP A 76 -5.45 -6.69 -19.49
C ASP A 76 -5.25 -8.17 -19.14
N ALA A 77 -6.25 -8.99 -19.39
CA ALA A 77 -6.23 -10.40 -18.99
C ALA A 77 -5.00 -11.15 -19.51
N VAL A 78 -4.57 -10.84 -20.74
CA VAL A 78 -3.41 -11.49 -21.36
C VAL A 78 -2.09 -11.13 -20.67
N LYS A 79 -2.06 -10.08 -19.89
CA LYS A 79 -0.88 -9.64 -19.14
C LYS A 79 -0.90 -10.09 -17.68
N MET A 80 -2.00 -10.62 -17.21
CA MET A 80 -2.12 -11.07 -15.83
C MET A 80 -1.28 -12.34 -15.59
N ARG A 81 -0.72 -12.43 -14.38
CA ARG A 81 0.12 -13.55 -13.96
C ARG A 81 -0.46 -14.18 -12.70
N PRO A 82 -0.47 -15.52 -12.60
CA PRO A 82 -1.04 -16.19 -11.43
C PRO A 82 -0.28 -15.95 -10.12
N GLU A 83 0.99 -15.60 -10.19
CA GLU A 83 1.80 -15.30 -9.00
C GLU A 83 1.54 -13.91 -8.43
N LEU A 84 0.79 -13.07 -9.14
CA LEU A 84 0.49 -11.70 -8.72
C LEU A 84 -0.94 -11.58 -8.22
N TYR A 85 -1.15 -10.62 -7.32
CA TYR A 85 -2.46 -10.30 -6.78
C TYR A 85 -3.01 -9.03 -7.44
N TYR A 86 -4.25 -9.12 -7.91
CA TYR A 86 -4.96 -8.00 -8.54
C TYR A 86 -6.14 -7.63 -7.66
N ALA A 87 -6.12 -6.43 -7.13
CA ALA A 87 -7.13 -5.98 -6.21
C ALA A 87 -8.28 -5.29 -6.92
N ASP A 88 -9.47 -5.34 -6.30
CA ASP A 88 -10.62 -4.55 -6.73
C ASP A 88 -10.49 -3.15 -6.12
N PRO A 89 -10.19 -2.12 -6.93
CA PRO A 89 -10.01 -0.77 -6.40
C PRO A 89 -11.28 -0.21 -5.75
N CYS A 90 -12.45 -0.56 -6.26
CA CYS A 90 -13.71 -0.07 -5.69
C CYS A 90 -13.96 -0.69 -4.31
N ALA A 91 -13.64 -1.96 -4.13
CA ALA A 91 -13.78 -2.63 -2.83
C ALA A 91 -12.82 -2.04 -1.80
N LEU A 92 -11.58 -1.77 -2.18
CA LEU A 92 -10.60 -1.16 -1.27
C LEU A 92 -10.94 0.30 -0.96
N PHE A 93 -11.44 1.03 -1.93
CA PHE A 93 -11.94 2.39 -1.70
C PHE A 93 -13.06 2.39 -0.66
N ASP A 94 -14.04 1.52 -0.83
CA ASP A 94 -15.15 1.37 0.12
C ASP A 94 -14.63 0.99 1.51
N HIS A 95 -13.72 0.03 1.57
CA HIS A 95 -13.12 -0.39 2.84
C HIS A 95 -12.45 0.77 3.57
N CYS A 96 -11.66 1.57 2.85
CA CYS A 96 -10.97 2.71 3.45
C CYS A 96 -11.94 3.79 3.94
N LYS A 97 -13.00 4.06 3.19
CA LYS A 97 -14.01 5.04 3.59
C LYS A 97 -14.77 4.59 4.84
N ARG A 98 -15.04 3.31 4.97
CA ARG A 98 -15.80 2.78 6.09
C ARG A 98 -14.98 2.61 7.36
N HIS A 99 -13.68 2.34 7.21
CA HIS A 99 -12.84 1.95 8.36
C HIS A 99 -11.81 3.00 8.76
N TYR A 100 -11.39 3.90 7.87
CA TYR A 100 -10.29 4.80 8.18
C TYR A 100 -10.63 6.26 8.11
N SER A 101 -11.29 6.73 7.05
CA SER A 101 -11.59 8.16 6.89
C SER A 101 -12.67 8.37 5.85
N ARG A 102 -13.37 9.47 5.97
CA ARG A 102 -14.32 9.92 4.94
C ARG A 102 -13.59 10.52 3.73
N ASN A 103 -12.35 10.93 3.91
CA ASN A 103 -11.57 11.64 2.87
C ASN A 103 -10.63 10.65 2.18
N VAL A 104 -11.18 9.93 1.21
CA VAL A 104 -10.45 8.92 0.45
C VAL A 104 -10.53 9.29 -1.04
N ALA A 105 -9.39 9.27 -1.72
CA ALA A 105 -9.30 9.45 -3.16
C ALA A 105 -8.80 8.17 -3.81
N LEU A 106 -9.44 7.76 -4.89
CA LEU A 106 -9.02 6.64 -5.73
C LEU A 106 -8.53 7.21 -7.05
N LEU A 107 -7.25 6.98 -7.37
CA LEU A 107 -6.63 7.43 -8.61
C LEU A 107 -6.37 6.21 -9.48
N HIS A 108 -7.01 6.19 -10.64
CA HIS A 108 -6.91 5.07 -11.59
C HIS A 108 -7.01 5.58 -13.04
N ASP A 109 -6.36 6.73 -13.29
CA ASP A 109 -6.48 7.46 -14.56
C ASP A 109 -5.13 7.79 -15.18
N TYR A 110 -4.11 6.97 -14.94
CA TYR A 110 -2.76 7.24 -15.39
C TYR A 110 -2.15 6.12 -16.26
N ASP A 111 -3.01 5.35 -16.91
CA ASP A 111 -2.64 4.35 -17.94
C ASP A 111 -1.63 3.28 -17.48
N LEU A 112 -1.73 2.84 -16.23
CA LEU A 112 -0.93 1.73 -15.71
C LEU A 112 -1.85 0.63 -15.19
N TYR A 113 -1.29 -0.55 -14.95
CA TYR A 113 -2.03 -1.69 -14.39
C TYR A 113 -2.17 -1.61 -12.87
N ASP A 114 -1.90 -0.45 -12.29
CA ASP A 114 -2.13 -0.24 -10.87
C ASP A 114 -3.03 0.98 -10.61
N PHE A 115 -3.49 1.07 -9.39
CA PHE A 115 -4.23 2.22 -8.90
C PHE A 115 -3.62 2.68 -7.58
N THR A 116 -3.92 3.91 -7.20
CA THR A 116 -3.45 4.50 -5.95
C THR A 116 -4.64 4.95 -5.11
N ILE A 117 -4.58 4.69 -3.83
CA ILE A 117 -5.57 5.22 -2.89
C ILE A 117 -4.86 6.14 -1.90
N LEU A 118 -5.45 7.32 -1.70
CA LEU A 118 -4.98 8.31 -0.74
C LEU A 118 -6.03 8.43 0.36
N VAL A 119 -5.60 8.28 1.61
CA VAL A 119 -6.47 8.43 2.77
C VAL A 119 -5.98 9.61 3.59
N ARG A 120 -6.83 10.63 3.78
CA ARG A 120 -6.52 11.78 4.62
C ARG A 120 -7.37 11.73 5.88
N LYS A 121 -6.71 11.78 7.01
CA LYS A 121 -7.40 11.81 8.30
C LYS A 121 -7.74 13.24 8.67
N ARG A 122 -8.81 13.40 9.41
CA ARG A 122 -9.13 14.70 10.01
C ARG A 122 -8.15 15.00 11.14
N ALA A 123 -7.69 16.23 11.16
CA ALA A 123 -6.84 16.69 12.25
C ALA A 123 -7.60 16.75 13.56
#